data_7b2e809a154a69c8963b86d54efe7be4
#
_entry.id   7b2e809a154a69c8963b86d54efe7be4
#
_cell.length_a   1.000
_cell.length_b   1.000
_cell.length_c   1.000
_cell.angle_alpha   90.00
_cell.angle_beta   90.00
_cell.angle_gamma   90.00
#
_symmetry.space_group_name_H-M   'P 1'
#
loop_
_entity.id
_entity.type
_entity.pdbx_description
1 polymer ?
#
loop_
_entity_poly.entity_id
_entity_poly.type
_entity_poly.pdbx_seq_one_letter_code
_entity_poly.pdbx_strand_id
1 'polypeptide(L)'
;MSIDRRKFLKGSVLATTGALASPYIIISSPVRAAGTVNVGVLFSLTGGLSIIEKSLHDATLMAISEINAAGGVKGMQISAVVEDGASDPKTYNEKASKLVIQDKVPTVFGSYTSASRKAVLPVFEKRNNLYFYPTYYEGFECSKNVVYTGAVPNQQLSNFIPWIIKTLGKKKFFIVGSNYIYPREMAKVSKILIEKNGGEWIADEYLELGHSEWGSMVNKIKGSGCDVVLSNVVGDSVVAFYREYKNQGLTHDKLPICATVTSEIEIAAMGPEYAVGSFTSFPYFQAIDTDRNKAFVERYRAFVKDPKAVTHHALESSYFQVFLWKQAVEKAAEITPTAIRDAVKGQEFDAPNGHVKIDPDNLHTYLTPRIAQWLPDGQGKIIDAYKEPTIPLPYVAYGETESNLFCTAKGLDTSKLKI
;
A
#
# COMPACT_ATOMS: atom_id res chain seq x y z
N MET A 1 6.54 12.69 77.17
CA MET A 1 5.78 13.80 77.79
C MET A 1 4.64 14.13 76.83
N SER A 2 3.47 13.82 77.28
CA SER A 2 2.16 14.10 76.66
C SER A 2 1.83 15.56 76.77
N ILE A 3 1.02 16.11 75.88
CA ILE A 3 0.07 17.22 75.98
C ILE A 3 -0.35 17.61 74.57
N ASP A 4 -1.49 17.83 74.21
CA ASP A 4 -2.92 17.58 74.50
C ASP A 4 -3.68 18.31 73.35
N ARG A 5 -4.71 17.71 72.93
CA ARG A 5 -5.66 18.24 71.94
C ARG A 5 -6.64 19.17 72.65
N ARG A 6 -7.05 20.21 71.94
CA ARG A 6 -8.27 21.03 72.10
C ARG A 6 -8.03 22.49 72.52
N LYS A 7 -8.81 23.26 71.75
CA LYS A 7 -9.25 24.65 71.91
C LYS A 7 -8.47 25.71 71.15
N PHE A 8 -9.03 26.16 70.05
CA PHE A 8 -9.66 27.49 70.07
C PHE A 8 -10.63 27.64 68.88
N LEU A 9 -11.89 27.75 69.22
CA LEU A 9 -12.96 28.27 68.38
C LEU A 9 -13.14 29.76 68.66
N LYS A 10 -13.58 30.47 67.63
CA LYS A 10 -14.21 31.79 67.58
C LYS A 10 -13.37 32.97 67.11
N GLY A 11 -13.83 33.48 65.99
CA GLY A 11 -13.50 34.78 65.42
C GLY A 11 -14.06 34.96 64.02
N SER A 12 -15.38 35.28 63.94
CA SER A 12 -16.05 35.67 62.70
C SER A 12 -15.63 37.07 62.32
N VAL A 13 -15.28 37.35 61.05
CA VAL A 13 -15.55 38.65 60.38
C VAL A 13 -15.74 38.43 58.86
N LEU A 14 -16.75 39.10 58.37
CA LEU A 14 -17.32 39.18 57.05
C LEU A 14 -16.37 39.55 55.86
N ALA A 15 -16.84 39.04 54.72
CA ALA A 15 -17.00 39.68 53.42
C ALA A 15 -15.78 39.86 52.51
N THR A 16 -15.82 39.20 51.37
CA THR A 16 -16.15 39.86 50.09
C THR A 16 -16.15 38.79 48.96
N THR A 17 -17.21 38.76 48.20
CA THR A 17 -17.43 37.97 47.02
C THR A 17 -16.43 38.36 45.92
N GLY A 18 -15.53 37.46 45.61
CA GLY A 18 -14.75 37.44 44.40
C GLY A 18 -14.93 36.07 43.73
N ALA A 19 -15.78 35.97 42.72
CA ALA A 19 -15.95 34.78 41.91
C ALA A 19 -14.68 34.54 41.07
N LEU A 20 -13.76 33.77 41.59
CA LEU A 20 -12.67 33.17 40.79
C LEU A 20 -13.25 31.95 40.08
N ALA A 21 -13.50 32.14 38.77
CA ALA A 21 -13.76 31.03 37.87
C ALA A 21 -12.53 30.12 37.86
N SER A 22 -12.53 29.05 38.62
CA SER A 22 -11.57 27.96 38.48
C SER A 22 -11.82 27.29 37.12
N PRO A 23 -10.79 27.12 36.28
CA PRO A 23 -10.95 26.28 35.09
C PRO A 23 -11.22 24.87 35.55
N TYR A 24 -12.43 24.36 35.25
CA TYR A 24 -12.72 22.94 35.36
C TYR A 24 -11.78 22.22 34.41
N ILE A 25 -10.70 21.64 34.94
CA ILE A 25 -9.94 20.61 34.23
C ILE A 25 -10.88 19.41 34.20
N ILE A 26 -11.54 19.21 33.06
CA ILE A 26 -12.22 17.95 32.77
C ILE A 26 -11.10 16.92 32.60
N ILE A 27 -10.75 16.25 33.69
CA ILE A 27 -9.98 15.01 33.63
C ILE A 27 -10.94 14.01 32.97
N SER A 28 -10.82 13.87 31.65
CA SER A 28 -11.46 12.77 30.97
C SER A 28 -10.87 11.49 31.56
N SER A 29 -11.66 10.82 32.39
CA SER A 29 -11.32 9.46 32.85
C SER A 29 -11.02 8.62 31.61
N PRO A 30 -9.93 7.83 31.58
CA PRO A 30 -9.69 6.92 30.48
C PRO A 30 -10.93 6.03 30.35
N VAL A 31 -11.62 6.12 29.22
CA VAL A 31 -12.72 5.22 28.90
C VAL A 31 -12.12 3.82 28.93
N ARG A 32 -12.48 3.05 29.93
CA ARG A 32 -12.02 1.67 30.05
C ARG A 32 -12.60 0.94 28.86
N ALA A 33 -11.74 0.50 27.93
CA ALA A 33 -12.17 -0.23 26.75
C ALA A 33 -13.04 -1.41 27.16
N ALA A 34 -14.26 -1.48 26.59
CA ALA A 34 -15.27 -2.48 27.00
C ALA A 34 -14.96 -3.90 26.49
N GLY A 35 -13.83 -4.10 25.82
CA GLY A 35 -13.42 -5.38 25.22
C GLY A 35 -12.26 -5.23 24.24
N THR A 36 -11.99 -6.31 23.51
CA THR A 36 -10.95 -6.37 22.49
C THR A 36 -11.52 -6.97 21.21
N VAL A 37 -11.20 -6.40 20.06
CA VAL A 37 -11.43 -7.00 18.75
C VAL A 37 -10.11 -7.48 18.15
N ASN A 38 -10.03 -8.76 17.83
CA ASN A 38 -8.84 -9.34 17.20
C ASN A 38 -8.90 -9.12 15.67
N VAL A 39 -7.79 -8.75 15.08
CA VAL A 39 -7.58 -8.69 13.61
C VAL A 39 -6.34 -9.48 13.24
N GLY A 40 -6.34 -10.13 12.07
CA GLY A 40 -5.16 -10.79 11.55
C GLY A 40 -4.23 -9.80 10.86
N VAL A 41 -2.93 -9.99 11.04
CA VAL A 41 -1.87 -9.26 10.32
C VAL A 41 -0.92 -10.30 9.73
N LEU A 42 -0.92 -10.42 8.39
CA LEU A 42 -0.22 -11.51 7.67
C LEU A 42 0.71 -10.93 6.61
N PHE A 43 1.97 -10.81 6.93
CA PHE A 43 3.03 -10.36 6.04
C PHE A 43 4.24 -11.28 6.15
N SER A 44 5.18 -11.23 5.17
CA SER A 44 6.45 -11.93 5.27
C SER A 44 7.42 -11.16 6.15
N LEU A 45 7.68 -11.69 7.34
CA LEU A 45 8.69 -11.18 8.26
C LEU A 45 10.05 -11.82 8.02
N THR A 46 10.08 -12.93 7.25
CA THR A 46 11.27 -13.66 6.84
C THR A 46 11.25 -13.95 5.33
N GLY A 47 12.42 -14.34 4.77
CA GLY A 47 12.59 -14.58 3.33
C GLY A 47 12.83 -13.33 2.50
N GLY A 48 12.95 -13.47 1.16
CA GLY A 48 13.36 -12.41 0.23
C GLY A 48 12.37 -11.25 0.08
N LEU A 49 11.09 -11.42 0.45
CA LEU A 49 10.08 -10.35 0.45
C LEU A 49 10.07 -9.55 1.75
N SER A 50 10.78 -10.01 2.80
CA SER A 50 10.82 -9.32 4.10
C SER A 50 11.43 -7.93 4.02
N ILE A 51 12.24 -7.64 3.01
CA ILE A 51 12.80 -6.31 2.74
C ILE A 51 11.70 -5.25 2.60
N ILE A 52 10.53 -5.63 2.06
CA ILE A 52 9.38 -4.76 1.86
C ILE A 52 8.33 -5.01 2.93
N GLU A 53 7.95 -6.26 3.14
CA GLU A 53 6.75 -6.62 3.91
C GLU A 53 6.86 -6.32 5.41
N LYS A 54 8.07 -6.24 5.98
CA LYS A 54 8.26 -5.74 7.36
C LYS A 54 7.76 -4.31 7.52
N SER A 55 7.98 -3.46 6.53
CA SER A 55 7.51 -2.08 6.58
C SER A 55 5.99 -1.96 6.48
N LEU A 56 5.34 -2.87 5.73
CA LEU A 56 3.89 -2.97 5.63
C LEU A 56 3.26 -3.43 6.95
N HIS A 57 3.87 -4.45 7.55
CA HIS A 57 3.52 -4.92 8.90
C HIS A 57 3.60 -3.78 9.91
N ASP A 58 4.72 -3.06 9.97
CA ASP A 58 4.95 -1.98 10.92
C ASP A 58 3.96 -0.82 10.72
N ALA A 59 3.64 -0.46 9.48
CA ALA A 59 2.64 0.56 9.18
C ALA A 59 1.22 0.14 9.60
N THR A 60 0.87 -1.14 9.44
CA THR A 60 -0.39 -1.69 9.92
C THR A 60 -0.47 -1.62 11.44
N LEU A 61 0.59 -2.00 12.15
CA LEU A 61 0.65 -1.93 13.62
C LEU A 61 0.67 -0.49 14.12
N MET A 62 1.34 0.43 13.42
CA MET A 62 1.30 1.87 13.74
C MET A 62 -0.13 2.40 13.67
N ALA A 63 -0.88 2.10 12.61
CA ALA A 63 -2.27 2.50 12.47
C ALA A 63 -3.15 1.92 13.61
N ILE A 64 -2.97 0.65 13.94
CA ILE A 64 -3.66 0.01 15.08
C ILE A 64 -3.32 0.73 16.39
N SER A 65 -2.05 1.05 16.62
CA SER A 65 -1.59 1.76 17.81
C SER A 65 -2.21 3.16 17.93
N GLU A 66 -2.25 3.93 16.84
CA GLU A 66 -2.86 5.26 16.80
C GLU A 66 -4.37 5.20 17.06
N ILE A 67 -5.07 4.24 16.48
CA ILE A 67 -6.50 4.03 16.71
C ILE A 67 -6.76 3.66 18.16
N ASN A 68 -5.95 2.78 18.73
CA ASN A 68 -6.07 2.37 20.13
C ASN A 68 -5.81 3.53 21.10
N ALA A 69 -4.81 4.36 20.81
CA ALA A 69 -4.52 5.55 21.60
C ALA A 69 -5.67 6.58 21.55
N ALA A 70 -6.41 6.62 20.43
CA ALA A 70 -7.61 7.46 20.26
C ALA A 70 -8.90 6.84 20.85
N GLY A 71 -8.82 5.72 21.59
CA GLY A 71 -9.97 5.06 22.23
C GLY A 71 -10.46 3.80 21.55
N GLY A 72 -9.76 3.33 20.50
CA GLY A 72 -10.06 2.09 19.79
C GLY A 72 -11.20 2.21 18.79
N VAL A 73 -11.96 1.14 18.60
CA VAL A 73 -13.12 1.06 17.73
C VAL A 73 -14.34 0.58 18.50
N LYS A 74 -15.46 1.30 18.42
CA LYS A 74 -16.67 1.03 19.25
C LYS A 74 -16.35 0.85 20.75
N GLY A 75 -15.35 1.60 21.27
CA GLY A 75 -14.91 1.50 22.66
C GLY A 75 -14.09 0.24 22.99
N MET A 76 -13.68 -0.54 21.98
CA MET A 76 -12.83 -1.72 22.15
C MET A 76 -11.41 -1.44 21.63
N GLN A 77 -10.42 -2.06 22.27
CA GLN A 77 -9.04 -2.06 21.74
C GLN A 77 -8.91 -3.06 20.59
N ILE A 78 -8.11 -2.72 19.59
CA ILE A 78 -7.75 -3.62 18.49
C ILE A 78 -6.51 -4.42 18.92
N SER A 79 -6.57 -5.75 18.81
CA SER A 79 -5.45 -6.64 19.06
C SER A 79 -5.04 -7.33 17.75
N ALA A 80 -3.78 -7.17 17.36
CA ALA A 80 -3.21 -7.81 16.17
C ALA A 80 -2.79 -9.25 16.48
N VAL A 81 -3.30 -10.21 15.73
CA VAL A 81 -2.80 -11.59 15.67
C VAL A 81 -1.88 -11.66 14.48
N VAL A 82 -0.56 -11.64 14.75
CA VAL A 82 0.48 -11.56 13.72
C VAL A 82 0.92 -12.95 13.29
N GLU A 83 1.01 -13.15 11.98
CA GLU A 83 1.54 -14.37 11.36
C GLU A 83 2.57 -14.03 10.28
N ASP A 84 3.62 -14.84 10.20
CA ASP A 84 4.69 -14.71 9.20
C ASP A 84 4.36 -15.58 7.97
N GLY A 85 4.22 -14.94 6.79
CA GLY A 85 4.03 -15.60 5.50
C GLY A 85 5.31 -16.21 4.91
N ALA A 86 6.48 -15.92 5.50
CA ALA A 86 7.80 -16.47 5.17
C ALA A 86 8.15 -16.38 3.67
N SER A 87 7.62 -15.42 2.94
CA SER A 87 7.81 -15.24 1.48
C SER A 87 7.37 -16.44 0.63
N ASP A 88 6.53 -17.33 1.19
CA ASP A 88 6.09 -18.57 0.55
C ASP A 88 4.56 -18.65 0.45
N PRO A 89 3.97 -18.76 -0.77
CA PRO A 89 2.52 -18.81 -0.96
C PRO A 89 1.81 -19.93 -0.20
N LYS A 90 2.45 -21.09 0.00
CA LYS A 90 1.88 -22.20 0.77
C LYS A 90 1.77 -21.84 2.24
N THR A 91 2.83 -21.27 2.81
CA THR A 91 2.86 -20.77 4.19
C THR A 91 1.80 -19.69 4.39
N TYR A 92 1.64 -18.75 3.44
CA TYR A 92 0.55 -17.78 3.47
C TYR A 92 -0.84 -18.42 3.59
N ASN A 93 -1.12 -19.47 2.79
CA ASN A 93 -2.40 -20.18 2.87
C ASN A 93 -2.62 -20.86 4.23
N GLU A 94 -1.59 -21.51 4.78
CA GLU A 94 -1.63 -22.14 6.10
C GLU A 94 -1.91 -21.11 7.21
N LYS A 95 -1.20 -19.97 7.17
CA LYS A 95 -1.36 -18.89 8.15
C LYS A 95 -2.70 -18.17 8.03
N ALA A 96 -3.17 -17.90 6.82
CA ALA A 96 -4.51 -17.38 6.58
C ALA A 96 -5.59 -18.33 7.13
N SER A 97 -5.43 -19.63 6.90
CA SER A 97 -6.34 -20.65 7.44
C SER A 97 -6.35 -20.64 8.96
N LYS A 98 -5.19 -20.52 9.61
CA LYS A 98 -5.09 -20.40 11.08
C LYS A 98 -5.86 -19.17 11.57
N LEU A 99 -5.56 -17.98 11.03
CA LEU A 99 -6.21 -16.72 11.44
C LEU A 99 -7.74 -16.77 11.30
N VAL A 100 -8.23 -17.32 10.18
CA VAL A 100 -9.66 -17.32 9.88
C VAL A 100 -10.41 -18.44 10.63
N ILE A 101 -9.81 -19.64 10.77
CA ILE A 101 -10.51 -20.83 11.28
C ILE A 101 -10.27 -21.03 12.78
N GLN A 102 -9.01 -20.89 13.23
CA GLN A 102 -8.63 -21.13 14.61
C GLN A 102 -8.77 -19.88 15.46
N ASP A 103 -8.16 -18.76 15.01
CA ASP A 103 -8.17 -17.49 15.74
C ASP A 103 -9.47 -16.70 15.51
N LYS A 104 -10.26 -17.07 14.49
CA LYS A 104 -11.60 -16.52 14.16
C LYS A 104 -11.63 -15.00 14.04
N VAL A 105 -10.57 -14.43 13.50
CA VAL A 105 -10.52 -12.97 13.28
C VAL A 105 -11.55 -12.57 12.20
N PRO A 106 -12.30 -11.47 12.38
CA PRO A 106 -13.28 -11.00 11.38
C PRO A 106 -12.63 -10.39 10.13
N THR A 107 -11.37 -9.99 10.24
CA THR A 107 -10.64 -9.33 9.16
C THR A 107 -9.15 -9.65 9.25
N VAL A 108 -8.51 -9.80 8.09
CA VAL A 108 -7.06 -9.92 7.96
C VAL A 108 -6.52 -8.79 7.08
N PHE A 109 -5.45 -8.15 7.50
CA PHE A 109 -4.64 -7.21 6.71
C PHE A 109 -3.37 -7.91 6.27
N GLY A 110 -3.02 -7.85 4.98
CA GLY A 110 -1.77 -8.50 4.63
C GLY A 110 -1.50 -8.76 3.17
N SER A 111 -0.41 -9.50 2.98
CA SER A 111 0.25 -9.92 1.75
C SER A 111 0.78 -8.76 0.90
N TYR A 112 1.79 -9.11 0.13
CA TYR A 112 2.40 -8.18 -0.84
C TYR A 112 2.25 -8.70 -2.27
N THR A 113 2.62 -9.95 -2.54
CA THR A 113 2.61 -10.46 -3.91
C THR A 113 1.22 -10.97 -4.34
N SER A 114 0.96 -10.91 -5.65
CA SER A 114 -0.22 -11.55 -6.24
C SER A 114 -0.22 -13.06 -6.07
N ALA A 115 0.97 -13.68 -6.00
CA ALA A 115 1.10 -15.11 -5.71
C ALA A 115 0.56 -15.44 -4.30
N SER A 116 0.98 -14.68 -3.29
CA SER A 116 0.50 -14.84 -1.91
C SER A 116 -1.00 -14.55 -1.80
N ARG A 117 -1.48 -13.45 -2.45
CA ARG A 117 -2.92 -13.12 -2.48
C ARG A 117 -3.75 -14.26 -3.09
N LYS A 118 -3.35 -14.79 -4.25
CA LYS A 118 -4.05 -15.91 -4.89
C LYS A 118 -4.04 -17.18 -4.03
N ALA A 119 -2.98 -17.42 -3.28
CA ALA A 119 -2.90 -18.57 -2.38
C ALA A 119 -3.87 -18.45 -1.19
N VAL A 120 -4.08 -17.25 -0.64
CA VAL A 120 -4.98 -17.04 0.51
C VAL A 120 -6.43 -16.82 0.12
N LEU A 121 -6.71 -16.33 -1.07
CA LEU A 121 -8.05 -15.96 -1.54
C LEU A 121 -9.12 -17.05 -1.31
N PRO A 122 -8.87 -18.34 -1.65
CA PRO A 122 -9.85 -19.42 -1.43
C PRO A 122 -10.25 -19.60 0.05
N VAL A 123 -9.36 -19.26 1.00
CA VAL A 123 -9.65 -19.32 2.45
C VAL A 123 -10.70 -18.28 2.80
N PHE A 124 -10.51 -17.04 2.35
CA PHE A 124 -11.44 -15.93 2.63
C PHE A 124 -12.80 -16.14 1.95
N GLU A 125 -12.81 -16.56 0.69
CA GLU A 125 -14.05 -16.81 -0.06
C GLU A 125 -14.86 -17.97 0.53
N LYS A 126 -14.20 -19.10 0.78
CA LYS A 126 -14.86 -20.29 1.35
C LYS A 126 -15.43 -20.05 2.77
N ARG A 127 -14.80 -19.18 3.53
CA ARG A 127 -15.22 -18.86 4.91
C ARG A 127 -16.03 -17.56 5.00
N ASN A 128 -16.27 -16.89 3.87
CA ASN A 128 -16.90 -15.58 3.81
C ASN A 128 -16.26 -14.58 4.78
N ASN A 129 -14.94 -14.63 4.93
CA ASN A 129 -14.15 -13.71 5.76
C ASN A 129 -13.73 -12.48 4.95
N LEU A 130 -13.20 -11.44 5.60
CA LEU A 130 -12.81 -10.20 4.96
C LEU A 130 -11.29 -10.03 4.99
N TYR A 131 -10.74 -9.67 3.84
CA TYR A 131 -9.34 -9.46 3.63
C TYR A 131 -9.06 -8.07 3.07
N PHE A 132 -8.11 -7.35 3.65
CA PHE A 132 -7.62 -6.08 3.13
C PHE A 132 -6.24 -6.28 2.52
N TYR A 133 -6.14 -5.99 1.23
CA TYR A 133 -4.93 -6.17 0.43
C TYR A 133 -4.35 -4.81 0.04
N PRO A 134 -3.17 -4.41 0.60
CA PRO A 134 -2.65 -3.05 0.45
C PRO A 134 -1.77 -2.84 -0.78
N THR A 135 -1.44 -3.89 -1.51
CA THR A 135 -0.43 -3.82 -2.57
C THR A 135 -1.06 -3.56 -3.93
N TYR A 136 -0.36 -2.78 -4.75
CA TYR A 136 -0.67 -2.67 -6.18
C TYR A 136 -0.64 -4.05 -6.85
N TYR A 137 -1.48 -4.24 -7.87
CA TYR A 137 -1.54 -5.54 -8.52
C TYR A 137 -2.10 -5.44 -9.96
N GLU A 138 -2.10 -6.54 -10.67
CA GLU A 138 -2.48 -6.65 -12.08
C GLU A 138 -3.96 -6.35 -12.39
N GLY A 139 -4.81 -6.26 -11.39
CA GLY A 139 -6.23 -5.90 -11.58
C GLY A 139 -7.16 -7.02 -12.04
N PHE A 140 -6.66 -8.23 -12.32
CA PHE A 140 -7.46 -9.35 -12.84
C PHE A 140 -8.11 -10.19 -11.74
N GLU A 141 -8.68 -9.53 -10.75
CA GLU A 141 -9.39 -10.19 -9.64
C GLU A 141 -10.45 -9.28 -9.04
N CYS A 142 -11.59 -9.84 -8.73
CA CYS A 142 -12.65 -9.15 -8.04
C CYS A 142 -13.37 -10.11 -7.11
N SER A 143 -12.93 -10.14 -5.89
CA SER A 143 -13.58 -10.91 -4.85
C SER A 143 -14.36 -10.00 -3.91
N LYS A 144 -15.62 -10.34 -3.64
CA LYS A 144 -16.40 -9.65 -2.60
C LYS A 144 -15.79 -9.76 -1.20
N ASN A 145 -14.80 -10.62 -1.04
CA ASN A 145 -14.13 -10.87 0.22
C ASN A 145 -12.82 -10.10 0.38
N VAL A 146 -12.45 -9.28 -0.61
CA VAL A 146 -11.21 -8.50 -0.60
C VAL A 146 -11.51 -7.03 -0.82
N VAL A 147 -10.93 -6.19 0.03
CA VAL A 147 -10.82 -4.74 -0.16
C VAL A 147 -9.41 -4.44 -0.66
N TYR A 148 -9.31 -3.85 -1.84
CA TYR A 148 -8.05 -3.59 -2.52
C TYR A 148 -7.65 -2.13 -2.32
N THR A 149 -6.64 -1.87 -1.52
CA THR A 149 -6.20 -0.50 -1.22
C THR A 149 -4.95 -0.08 -1.99
N GLY A 150 -4.34 -1.01 -2.73
CA GLY A 150 -3.25 -0.73 -3.68
C GLY A 150 -3.76 -0.38 -5.09
N ALA A 151 -2.86 0.16 -5.91
CA ALA A 151 -3.16 0.58 -7.27
C ALA A 151 -3.43 -0.60 -8.22
N VAL A 152 -4.29 -0.36 -9.21
CA VAL A 152 -4.51 -1.25 -10.36
C VAL A 152 -3.88 -0.65 -11.64
N PRO A 153 -3.75 -1.41 -12.75
CA PRO A 153 -2.96 -0.99 -13.91
C PRO A 153 -3.30 0.38 -14.47
N ASN A 154 -4.59 0.78 -14.52
CA ASN A 154 -4.94 2.10 -15.02
C ASN A 154 -4.44 3.25 -14.11
N GLN A 155 -4.20 2.97 -12.85
CA GLN A 155 -3.64 3.93 -11.89
C GLN A 155 -2.11 3.98 -11.86
N GLN A 156 -1.45 3.15 -12.68
CA GLN A 156 -0.01 3.16 -12.87
C GLN A 156 0.38 3.35 -14.34
N LEU A 157 -0.18 2.56 -15.26
CA LEU A 157 0.29 2.48 -16.65
C LEU A 157 -0.39 3.48 -17.58
N SER A 158 -1.68 3.85 -17.34
CA SER A 158 -2.45 4.65 -18.29
C SER A 158 -1.94 6.09 -18.47
N ASN A 159 -1.23 6.63 -17.48
CA ASN A 159 -0.49 7.88 -17.63
C ASN A 159 0.98 7.65 -17.94
N PHE A 160 1.59 6.58 -17.41
CA PHE A 160 3.03 6.35 -17.50
C PHE A 160 3.50 5.98 -18.91
N ILE A 161 2.84 5.04 -19.57
CA ILE A 161 3.20 4.63 -20.94
C ILE A 161 3.07 5.81 -21.93
N PRO A 162 1.95 6.56 -21.98
CA PRO A 162 1.87 7.77 -22.81
C PRO A 162 2.93 8.82 -22.47
N TRP A 163 3.24 9.01 -21.19
CA TRP A 163 4.29 9.94 -20.76
C TRP A 163 5.68 9.52 -21.25
N ILE A 164 6.03 8.25 -21.13
CA ILE A 164 7.30 7.70 -21.66
C ILE A 164 7.42 7.98 -23.16
N ILE A 165 6.34 7.73 -23.91
CA ILE A 165 6.36 7.88 -25.38
C ILE A 165 6.37 9.36 -25.79
N LYS A 166 5.52 10.19 -25.20
CA LYS A 166 5.27 11.58 -25.64
C LYS A 166 6.23 12.58 -25.01
N THR A 167 6.57 12.40 -23.72
CA THR A 167 7.37 13.35 -22.96
C THR A 167 8.83 12.95 -22.90
N LEU A 168 9.11 11.67 -22.58
CA LEU A 168 10.47 11.16 -22.54
C LEU A 168 11.03 10.83 -23.96
N GLY A 169 10.13 10.71 -24.95
CA GLY A 169 10.49 10.45 -26.35
C GLY A 169 10.97 9.03 -26.63
N LYS A 170 10.70 8.08 -25.72
CA LYS A 170 11.13 6.68 -25.80
C LYS A 170 9.99 5.81 -26.33
N LYS A 171 10.25 4.99 -27.33
CA LYS A 171 9.21 4.25 -28.07
C LYS A 171 9.45 2.74 -28.14
N LYS A 172 10.70 2.28 -27.97
CA LYS A 172 11.08 0.86 -28.11
C LYS A 172 11.25 0.23 -26.74
N PHE A 173 10.26 -0.53 -26.31
CA PHE A 173 10.17 -1.07 -24.96
C PHE A 173 10.75 -2.47 -24.86
N PHE A 174 11.66 -2.70 -23.91
CA PHE A 174 12.02 -4.01 -23.40
C PHE A 174 11.36 -4.17 -22.03
N ILE A 175 10.50 -5.16 -21.86
CA ILE A 175 9.81 -5.43 -20.60
C ILE A 175 10.58 -6.49 -19.82
N VAL A 176 10.92 -6.24 -18.57
CA VAL A 176 11.59 -7.20 -17.69
C VAL A 176 10.81 -7.36 -16.39
N GLY A 177 10.72 -8.59 -15.88
CA GLY A 177 9.95 -8.84 -14.65
C GLY A 177 10.35 -10.11 -13.90
N SER A 178 9.84 -10.24 -12.69
CA SER A 178 9.87 -11.50 -11.95
C SER A 178 8.86 -12.49 -12.53
N ASN A 179 9.17 -13.79 -12.51
CA ASN A 179 8.38 -14.83 -13.17
C ASN A 179 7.20 -15.29 -12.31
N TYR A 180 6.16 -14.47 -12.20
CA TYR A 180 4.88 -14.84 -11.58
C TYR A 180 3.72 -13.99 -12.17
N ILE A 181 2.51 -14.13 -11.65
CA ILE A 181 1.30 -13.59 -12.27
C ILE A 181 1.36 -12.06 -12.47
N TYR A 182 1.75 -11.27 -11.46
CA TYR A 182 1.73 -9.81 -11.56
C TYR A 182 2.58 -9.26 -12.72
N PRO A 183 3.89 -9.55 -12.84
CA PRO A 183 4.70 -9.00 -13.93
C PRO A 183 4.22 -9.43 -15.32
N ARG A 184 3.72 -10.66 -15.44
CA ARG A 184 3.24 -11.18 -16.73
C ARG A 184 1.95 -10.50 -17.17
N GLU A 185 1.00 -10.29 -16.26
CA GLU A 185 -0.24 -9.59 -16.59
C GLU A 185 -0.01 -8.08 -16.82
N MET A 186 0.87 -7.45 -16.00
CA MET A 186 1.28 -6.06 -16.25
C MET A 186 1.95 -5.89 -17.62
N ALA A 187 2.72 -6.87 -18.09
CA ALA A 187 3.31 -6.84 -19.42
C ALA A 187 2.24 -6.91 -20.53
N LYS A 188 1.19 -7.72 -20.37
CA LYS A 188 0.07 -7.78 -21.34
C LYS A 188 -0.61 -6.42 -21.46
N VAL A 189 -0.96 -5.81 -20.32
CA VAL A 189 -1.54 -4.47 -20.28
C VAL A 189 -0.61 -3.43 -20.90
N SER A 190 0.68 -3.51 -20.57
CA SER A 190 1.69 -2.58 -21.10
C SER A 190 1.80 -2.68 -22.62
N LYS A 191 1.79 -3.88 -23.21
CA LYS A 191 1.85 -4.08 -24.67
C LYS A 191 0.68 -3.36 -25.36
N ILE A 192 -0.54 -3.52 -24.87
CA ILE A 192 -1.74 -2.86 -25.40
C ILE A 192 -1.57 -1.34 -25.36
N LEU A 193 -1.11 -0.80 -24.24
CA LEU A 193 -0.93 0.64 -24.06
C LEU A 193 0.23 1.17 -24.90
N ILE A 194 1.33 0.43 -25.06
CA ILE A 194 2.48 0.78 -25.90
C ILE A 194 2.03 0.93 -27.35
N GLU A 195 1.38 -0.09 -27.93
CA GLU A 195 0.89 -0.10 -29.31
C GLU A 195 -0.12 1.01 -29.55
N LYS A 196 -1.10 1.17 -28.64
CA LYS A 196 -2.14 2.20 -28.72
C LYS A 196 -1.57 3.63 -28.74
N ASN A 197 -0.43 3.85 -28.10
CA ASN A 197 0.23 5.16 -28.04
C ASN A 197 1.35 5.33 -29.07
N GLY A 198 1.53 4.40 -30.03
CA GLY A 198 2.50 4.47 -31.11
C GLY A 198 3.93 4.12 -30.68
N GLY A 199 4.07 3.31 -29.64
CA GLY A 199 5.32 2.66 -29.25
C GLY A 199 5.45 1.27 -29.88
N GLU A 200 6.59 0.65 -29.68
CA GLU A 200 6.97 -0.68 -30.16
C GLU A 200 7.37 -1.54 -28.96
N TRP A 201 6.75 -2.70 -28.80
CA TRP A 201 7.20 -3.73 -27.88
C TRP A 201 8.24 -4.62 -28.55
N ILE A 202 9.49 -4.61 -28.05
CA ILE A 202 10.60 -5.38 -28.59
C ILE A 202 10.61 -6.82 -28.05
N ALA A 203 10.57 -6.94 -26.71
CA ALA A 203 10.59 -8.22 -26.02
C ALA A 203 10.06 -8.08 -24.60
N ASP A 204 9.66 -9.22 -24.00
CA ASP A 204 9.47 -9.37 -22.57
C ASP A 204 10.18 -10.63 -22.04
N GLU A 205 10.90 -10.48 -20.94
CA GLU A 205 11.73 -11.52 -20.35
C GLU A 205 11.55 -11.56 -18.82
N TYR A 206 11.63 -12.76 -18.26
CA TYR A 206 11.34 -12.96 -16.85
C TYR A 206 12.37 -13.89 -16.21
N LEU A 207 12.74 -13.58 -14.96
CA LEU A 207 13.53 -14.45 -14.10
C LEU A 207 12.74 -14.78 -12.83
N GLU A 208 13.07 -15.90 -12.19
CA GLU A 208 12.36 -16.32 -10.99
C GLU A 208 12.41 -15.24 -9.89
N LEU A 209 11.36 -15.17 -9.07
CA LEU A 209 11.30 -14.27 -7.92
C LEU A 209 12.44 -14.61 -6.93
N GLY A 210 13.20 -13.60 -6.49
CA GLY A 210 14.40 -13.79 -5.67
C GLY A 210 15.67 -14.08 -6.47
N HIS A 211 15.62 -14.04 -7.81
CA HIS A 211 16.80 -14.26 -8.66
C HIS A 211 17.81 -13.11 -8.52
N SER A 212 19.10 -13.45 -8.36
CA SER A 212 20.18 -12.49 -8.14
C SER A 212 21.14 -12.31 -9.33
N GLU A 213 21.15 -13.25 -10.29
CA GLU A 213 22.11 -13.29 -11.40
C GLU A 213 21.54 -12.63 -12.68
N TRP A 214 21.70 -11.32 -12.83
CA TRP A 214 21.08 -10.53 -13.90
C TRP A 214 21.98 -10.32 -15.13
N GLY A 215 23.21 -10.82 -15.14
CA GLY A 215 24.20 -10.54 -16.19
C GLY A 215 23.72 -10.87 -17.59
N SER A 216 23.16 -12.05 -17.83
CA SER A 216 22.62 -12.47 -19.12
C SER A 216 21.43 -11.62 -19.55
N MET A 217 20.55 -11.25 -18.62
CA MET A 217 19.40 -10.41 -18.90
C MET A 217 19.82 -8.99 -19.34
N VAL A 218 20.76 -8.37 -18.61
CA VAL A 218 21.27 -7.05 -18.95
C VAL A 218 21.98 -7.07 -20.32
N ASN A 219 22.70 -8.15 -20.67
CA ASN A 219 23.27 -8.31 -22.01
C ASN A 219 22.20 -8.42 -23.10
N LYS A 220 21.09 -9.12 -22.87
CA LYS A 220 19.95 -9.15 -23.80
C LYS A 220 19.35 -7.74 -23.99
N ILE A 221 19.15 -6.99 -22.92
CA ILE A 221 18.65 -5.61 -22.96
C ILE A 221 19.58 -4.75 -23.82
N LYS A 222 20.90 -4.80 -23.62
CA LYS A 222 21.90 -4.07 -24.39
C LYS A 222 21.84 -4.39 -25.90
N GLY A 223 21.65 -5.66 -26.23
CA GLY A 223 21.61 -6.14 -27.61
C GLY A 223 20.25 -5.97 -28.32
N SER A 224 19.19 -5.64 -27.61
CA SER A 224 17.82 -5.64 -28.13
C SER A 224 17.47 -4.47 -29.04
N GLY A 225 18.21 -3.36 -28.95
CA GLY A 225 17.88 -2.12 -29.66
C GLY A 225 16.71 -1.35 -29.02
N CYS A 226 16.30 -1.69 -27.82
CA CYS A 226 15.31 -0.91 -27.07
C CYS A 226 15.86 0.46 -26.66
N ASP A 227 14.99 1.43 -26.44
CA ASP A 227 15.34 2.76 -25.92
C ASP A 227 14.76 3.05 -24.51
N VAL A 228 13.98 2.13 -23.97
CA VAL A 228 13.47 2.14 -22.60
C VAL A 228 13.30 0.72 -22.07
N VAL A 229 13.58 0.53 -20.78
CA VAL A 229 13.30 -0.72 -20.05
C VAL A 229 12.10 -0.49 -19.14
N LEU A 230 11.01 -1.21 -19.37
CA LEU A 230 9.85 -1.23 -18.45
C LEU A 230 10.04 -2.36 -17.43
N SER A 231 10.29 -2.00 -16.18
CA SER A 231 10.62 -2.97 -15.14
C SER A 231 9.43 -3.31 -14.23
N ASN A 232 9.12 -4.60 -14.16
CA ASN A 232 8.20 -5.22 -13.22
C ASN A 232 8.95 -6.24 -12.32
N VAL A 233 10.23 -6.00 -12.02
CA VAL A 233 11.05 -6.82 -11.14
C VAL A 233 10.69 -6.53 -9.69
N VAL A 234 10.59 -7.56 -8.84
CA VAL A 234 10.00 -7.49 -7.49
C VAL A 234 10.96 -8.01 -6.42
N GLY A 235 10.89 -7.42 -5.22
CA GLY A 235 11.62 -7.86 -4.04
C GLY A 235 13.11 -7.53 -4.10
N ASP A 236 13.92 -8.38 -3.49
CA ASP A 236 15.38 -8.25 -3.47
C ASP A 236 16.04 -8.35 -4.86
N SER A 237 15.36 -8.98 -5.82
CA SER A 237 15.78 -9.02 -7.23
C SER A 237 15.92 -7.62 -7.86
N VAL A 238 15.16 -6.62 -7.39
CA VAL A 238 15.28 -5.22 -7.85
C VAL A 238 16.69 -4.69 -7.57
N VAL A 239 17.19 -4.93 -6.35
CA VAL A 239 18.53 -4.50 -5.93
C VAL A 239 19.61 -5.09 -6.82
N ALA A 240 19.53 -6.41 -7.08
CA ALA A 240 20.48 -7.12 -7.92
C ALA A 240 20.42 -6.64 -9.38
N PHE A 241 19.23 -6.44 -9.94
CA PHE A 241 19.01 -5.96 -11.29
C PHE A 241 19.61 -4.57 -11.54
N TYR A 242 19.30 -3.59 -10.70
CA TYR A 242 19.79 -2.22 -10.85
C TYR A 242 21.32 -2.14 -10.68
N ARG A 243 21.88 -2.88 -9.74
CA ARG A 243 23.35 -2.96 -9.57
C ARG A 243 24.02 -3.54 -10.79
N GLU A 244 23.53 -4.64 -11.33
CA GLU A 244 24.09 -5.27 -12.52
C GLU A 244 23.92 -4.37 -13.76
N TYR A 245 22.79 -3.68 -13.87
CA TYR A 245 22.54 -2.71 -14.94
C TYR A 245 23.64 -1.63 -15.00
N LYS A 246 23.95 -1.03 -13.86
CA LYS A 246 25.02 -0.04 -13.76
C LYS A 246 26.41 -0.66 -13.92
N ASN A 247 26.68 -1.83 -13.34
CA ASN A 247 27.97 -2.52 -13.45
C ASN A 247 28.35 -2.84 -14.90
N GLN A 248 27.36 -3.10 -15.75
CA GLN A 248 27.56 -3.30 -17.19
C GLN A 248 27.62 -1.99 -18.00
N GLY A 249 27.69 -0.83 -17.36
CA GLY A 249 27.88 0.47 -17.97
C GLY A 249 26.61 1.08 -18.57
N LEU A 250 25.42 0.56 -18.24
CA LEU A 250 24.16 1.19 -18.62
C LEU A 250 23.84 2.34 -17.66
N THR A 251 23.27 3.41 -18.23
CA THR A 251 22.90 4.62 -17.49
C THR A 251 21.48 5.05 -17.85
N HIS A 252 20.78 5.63 -16.91
CA HIS A 252 19.36 5.99 -17.09
C HIS A 252 19.13 7.23 -17.99
N ASP A 253 20.16 8.02 -18.28
CA ASP A 253 20.13 9.09 -19.27
C ASP A 253 20.09 8.56 -20.70
N LYS A 254 20.73 7.42 -20.98
CA LYS A 254 20.78 6.78 -22.30
C LYS A 254 19.67 5.76 -22.48
N LEU A 255 19.54 4.84 -21.53
CA LEU A 255 18.55 3.78 -21.53
C LEU A 255 17.84 3.77 -20.16
N PRO A 256 16.77 4.56 -19.99
CA PRO A 256 16.11 4.66 -18.69
C PRO A 256 15.37 3.38 -18.30
N ILE A 257 15.44 3.04 -17.01
CA ILE A 257 14.48 2.13 -16.42
C ILE A 257 13.25 2.93 -16.00
N CYS A 258 12.09 2.50 -16.48
CA CYS A 258 10.77 2.96 -16.08
C CYS A 258 10.09 1.82 -15.30
N ALA A 259 9.86 1.98 -14.01
CA ALA A 259 9.41 0.89 -13.15
C ALA A 259 7.96 1.07 -12.68
N THR A 260 7.27 -0.04 -12.46
CA THR A 260 5.97 -0.09 -11.78
C THR A 260 6.06 -0.65 -10.36
N VAL A 261 7.29 -0.95 -9.89
CA VAL A 261 7.53 -1.65 -8.63
C VAL A 261 8.59 -0.96 -7.77
N THR A 262 9.65 -0.42 -8.37
CA THR A 262 10.77 0.18 -7.62
C THR A 262 10.31 1.39 -6.82
N SER A 263 10.53 1.36 -5.51
CA SER A 263 10.12 2.40 -4.57
C SER A 263 11.25 2.81 -3.64
N GLU A 264 10.99 3.70 -2.70
CA GLU A 264 11.97 4.22 -1.74
C GLU A 264 12.70 3.11 -0.97
N ILE A 265 12.01 2.01 -0.65
CA ILE A 265 12.59 0.93 0.17
C ILE A 265 13.66 0.14 -0.61
N GLU A 266 13.39 -0.19 -1.87
CA GLU A 266 14.39 -0.86 -2.73
C GLU A 266 15.56 0.07 -3.02
N ILE A 267 15.30 1.36 -3.22
CA ILE A 267 16.36 2.34 -3.46
C ILE A 267 17.24 2.54 -2.24
N ALA A 268 16.65 2.60 -1.04
CA ALA A 268 17.42 2.66 0.19
C ALA A 268 18.30 1.41 0.38
N ALA A 269 17.82 0.24 -0.03
CA ALA A 269 18.55 -1.03 0.08
C ALA A 269 19.67 -1.18 -0.98
N MET A 270 19.45 -0.69 -2.21
CA MET A 270 20.46 -0.81 -3.27
C MET A 270 21.53 0.27 -3.22
N GLY A 271 21.20 1.45 -2.70
CA GLY A 271 21.95 2.67 -2.83
C GLY A 271 21.35 3.59 -3.92
N PRO A 272 21.10 4.89 -3.62
CA PRO A 272 20.47 5.81 -4.57
C PRO A 272 21.22 5.92 -5.90
N GLU A 273 22.55 5.81 -5.88
CA GLU A 273 23.41 5.92 -7.05
C GLU A 273 23.12 4.90 -8.16
N TYR A 274 22.42 3.80 -7.86
CA TYR A 274 22.01 2.80 -8.84
C TYR A 274 20.70 3.16 -9.55
N ALA A 275 19.88 4.02 -8.94
CA ALA A 275 18.55 4.38 -9.44
C ALA A 275 18.46 5.81 -9.99
N VAL A 276 19.44 6.69 -9.73
CA VAL A 276 19.40 8.10 -10.15
C VAL A 276 19.08 8.23 -11.64
N GLY A 277 18.02 8.99 -11.94
CA GLY A 277 17.57 9.24 -13.32
C GLY A 277 16.56 8.23 -13.84
N SER A 278 16.32 7.11 -13.15
CA SER A 278 15.22 6.19 -13.47
C SER A 278 13.87 6.77 -13.01
N PHE A 279 12.76 6.16 -13.47
CA PHE A 279 11.42 6.65 -13.24
C PHE A 279 10.52 5.57 -12.64
N THR A 280 9.56 6.00 -11.81
CA THR A 280 8.54 5.09 -11.27
C THR A 280 7.18 5.76 -11.30
N SER A 281 6.12 4.95 -11.51
CA SER A 281 4.72 5.38 -11.42
C SER A 281 4.03 4.73 -10.23
N PHE A 282 3.63 5.56 -9.24
CA PHE A 282 2.85 5.17 -8.06
C PHE A 282 1.89 6.28 -7.63
N PRO A 283 0.83 5.94 -6.89
CA PRO A 283 0.00 6.95 -6.23
C PRO A 283 0.70 7.69 -5.09
N TYR A 284 1.63 7.04 -4.40
CA TYR A 284 2.34 7.62 -3.27
C TYR A 284 3.86 7.64 -3.48
N PHE A 285 4.48 8.74 -3.08
CA PHE A 285 5.92 8.91 -2.88
C PHE A 285 6.17 9.64 -1.57
N GLN A 286 7.22 9.27 -0.84
CA GLN A 286 7.60 9.95 0.41
C GLN A 286 7.76 11.46 0.23
N ALA A 287 8.18 11.89 -0.95
CA ALA A 287 8.40 13.28 -1.30
C ALA A 287 7.13 14.12 -1.57
N ILE A 288 5.93 13.57 -1.37
CA ILE A 288 4.67 14.35 -1.46
C ILE A 288 4.72 15.50 -0.47
N ASP A 289 4.69 16.73 -1.00
CA ASP A 289 4.83 17.97 -0.22
C ASP A 289 3.48 18.44 0.36
N THR A 290 3.00 17.72 1.37
CA THR A 290 1.84 18.11 2.18
C THR A 290 2.16 17.93 3.66
N ASP A 291 1.58 18.76 4.52
CA ASP A 291 1.78 18.66 5.98
C ASP A 291 1.32 17.29 6.51
N ARG A 292 0.24 16.73 5.93
CA ARG A 292 -0.26 15.40 6.30
C ARG A 292 0.77 14.31 6.02
N ASN A 293 1.39 14.33 4.84
CA ASN A 293 2.42 13.35 4.49
C ASN A 293 3.68 13.53 5.33
N LYS A 294 4.15 14.76 5.52
CA LYS A 294 5.30 15.05 6.39
C LYS A 294 5.09 14.51 7.80
N ALA A 295 3.94 14.80 8.40
CA ALA A 295 3.57 14.29 9.72
C ALA A 295 3.47 12.75 9.75
N PHE A 296 2.98 12.12 8.69
CA PHE A 296 2.95 10.64 8.56
C PHE A 296 4.36 10.05 8.56
N VAL A 297 5.27 10.59 7.74
CA VAL A 297 6.68 10.13 7.67
C VAL A 297 7.37 10.26 9.03
N GLU A 298 7.17 11.38 9.73
CA GLU A 298 7.74 11.59 11.07
C GLU A 298 7.19 10.58 12.09
N ARG A 299 5.88 10.35 12.12
CA ARG A 299 5.25 9.36 13.01
C ARG A 299 5.71 7.95 12.71
N TYR A 300 5.86 7.58 11.43
CA TYR A 300 6.35 6.27 11.06
C TYR A 300 7.79 6.06 11.54
N ARG A 301 8.69 7.02 11.32
CA ARG A 301 10.07 6.99 11.81
C ARG A 301 10.15 6.88 13.33
N ALA A 302 9.31 7.62 14.04
CA ALA A 302 9.23 7.54 15.49
C ALA A 302 8.72 6.16 15.97
N PHE A 303 7.73 5.59 15.27
CA PHE A 303 7.16 4.30 15.60
C PHE A 303 8.17 3.15 15.44
N VAL A 304 8.89 3.11 14.33
CA VAL A 304 9.92 2.09 14.07
C VAL A 304 11.26 2.40 14.74
N LYS A 305 11.40 3.59 15.37
CA LYS A 305 12.63 4.08 16.04
C LYS A 305 13.84 4.14 15.10
N ASP A 306 13.60 4.44 13.84
CA ASP A 306 14.63 4.65 12.83
C ASP A 306 14.41 5.98 12.09
N PRO A 307 15.25 7.00 12.33
CA PRO A 307 15.12 8.31 11.69
C PRO A 307 15.39 8.27 10.17
N LYS A 308 15.97 7.19 9.66
CA LYS A 308 16.26 6.99 8.24
C LYS A 308 15.22 6.12 7.55
N ALA A 309 14.25 5.57 8.28
CA ALA A 309 13.20 4.75 7.69
C ALA A 309 12.49 5.53 6.58
N VAL A 310 12.24 4.84 5.48
CA VAL A 310 11.54 5.39 4.33
C VAL A 310 10.10 4.88 4.28
N THR A 311 9.22 5.71 3.73
CA THR A 311 7.83 5.34 3.44
C THR A 311 7.65 5.17 1.94
N HIS A 312 6.75 4.28 1.53
CA HIS A 312 6.51 3.97 0.12
C HIS A 312 5.04 3.57 -0.08
N HIS A 313 4.61 3.41 -1.34
CA HIS A 313 3.20 3.23 -1.68
C HIS A 313 2.50 2.08 -0.93
N ALA A 314 3.05 0.88 -0.96
CA ALA A 314 2.40 -0.27 -0.30
C ALA A 314 2.36 -0.14 1.23
N LEU A 315 3.39 0.50 1.83
CA LEU A 315 3.43 0.83 3.25
C LEU A 315 2.32 1.82 3.61
N GLU A 316 2.18 2.89 2.84
CA GLU A 316 1.16 3.92 3.06
C GLU A 316 -0.25 3.34 2.90
N SER A 317 -0.46 2.46 1.92
CA SER A 317 -1.72 1.72 1.75
C SER A 317 -2.01 0.79 2.93
N SER A 318 -0.97 0.16 3.49
CA SER A 318 -1.08 -0.68 4.70
C SER A 318 -1.49 0.12 5.94
N TYR A 319 -1.11 1.39 5.99
CA TYR A 319 -1.51 2.29 7.05
C TYR A 319 -2.96 2.74 6.90
N PHE A 320 -3.35 3.33 5.77
CA PHE A 320 -4.69 3.92 5.66
C PHE A 320 -5.81 2.88 5.57
N GLN A 321 -5.55 1.66 5.10
CA GLN A 321 -6.56 0.60 5.06
C GLN A 321 -7.14 0.28 6.44
N VAL A 322 -6.34 0.43 7.51
CA VAL A 322 -6.81 0.17 8.88
C VAL A 322 -7.79 1.25 9.34
N PHE A 323 -7.60 2.50 8.91
CA PHE A 323 -8.55 3.58 9.19
C PHE A 323 -9.87 3.42 8.41
N LEU A 324 -9.80 2.99 7.15
CA LEU A 324 -11.01 2.64 6.38
C LEU A 324 -11.76 1.48 7.02
N TRP A 325 -11.05 0.45 7.48
CA TRP A 325 -11.64 -0.64 8.25
C TRP A 325 -12.27 -0.13 9.57
N LYS A 326 -11.58 0.73 10.31
CA LYS A 326 -12.12 1.35 11.53
C LYS A 326 -13.45 2.06 11.25
N GLN A 327 -13.50 2.92 10.24
CA GLN A 327 -14.72 3.62 9.86
C GLN A 327 -15.84 2.64 9.50
N ALA A 328 -15.52 1.56 8.77
CA ALA A 328 -16.47 0.52 8.42
C ALA A 328 -17.01 -0.22 9.65
N VAL A 329 -16.15 -0.58 10.61
CA VAL A 329 -16.58 -1.21 11.87
C VAL A 329 -17.47 -0.27 12.68
N GLU A 330 -17.13 1.01 12.78
CA GLU A 330 -17.94 2.00 13.49
C GLU A 330 -19.33 2.17 12.89
N LYS A 331 -19.43 2.10 11.56
CA LYS A 331 -20.70 2.19 10.82
C LYS A 331 -21.50 0.89 10.84
N ALA A 332 -20.84 -0.26 10.87
CA ALA A 332 -21.49 -1.57 10.85
C ALA A 332 -22.33 -1.82 12.11
N ALA A 333 -23.46 -2.53 11.98
CA ALA A 333 -24.29 -2.89 13.12
C ALA A 333 -23.58 -3.89 14.06
N GLU A 334 -22.77 -4.76 13.50
CA GLU A 334 -22.00 -5.80 14.19
C GLU A 334 -20.59 -5.95 13.60
N ILE A 335 -19.68 -6.55 14.37
CA ILE A 335 -18.29 -6.79 13.93
C ILE A 335 -18.21 -8.17 13.27
N THR A 336 -18.85 -8.30 12.12
CA THR A 336 -18.78 -9.50 11.27
C THR A 336 -18.17 -9.15 9.90
N PRO A 337 -17.52 -10.12 9.24
CA PRO A 337 -16.94 -9.87 7.92
C PRO A 337 -17.94 -9.28 6.91
N THR A 338 -19.19 -9.75 6.93
CA THR A 338 -20.24 -9.27 6.02
C THR A 338 -20.66 -7.84 6.34
N ALA A 339 -20.91 -7.53 7.60
CA ALA A 339 -21.33 -6.19 8.01
C ALA A 339 -20.23 -5.14 7.76
N ILE A 340 -18.97 -5.50 8.03
CA ILE A 340 -17.81 -4.64 7.74
C ILE A 340 -17.66 -4.42 6.24
N ARG A 341 -17.75 -5.48 5.42
CA ARG A 341 -17.68 -5.39 3.95
C ARG A 341 -18.75 -4.46 3.38
N ASP A 342 -19.99 -4.57 3.87
CA ASP A 342 -21.08 -3.73 3.37
C ASP A 342 -20.91 -2.27 3.82
N ALA A 343 -20.36 -2.05 5.01
CA ALA A 343 -20.08 -0.73 5.55
C ALA A 343 -18.89 -0.02 4.92
N VAL A 344 -17.88 -0.77 4.39
CA VAL A 344 -16.68 -0.17 3.77
C VAL A 344 -16.94 0.43 2.39
N LYS A 345 -18.01 0.02 1.73
CA LYS A 345 -18.41 0.54 0.40
C LYS A 345 -18.61 2.04 0.45
N GLY A 346 -17.90 2.75 -0.45
CA GLY A 346 -17.96 4.21 -0.55
C GLY A 346 -17.30 4.96 0.62
N GLN A 347 -16.59 4.29 1.51
CA GLN A 347 -15.82 4.97 2.56
C GLN A 347 -14.71 5.83 1.95
N GLU A 348 -14.49 6.98 2.55
CA GLU A 348 -13.50 7.96 2.12
C GLU A 348 -12.53 8.24 3.27
N PHE A 349 -11.28 8.52 2.92
CA PHE A 349 -10.25 8.87 3.89
C PHE A 349 -9.23 9.82 3.28
N ASP A 350 -8.80 10.78 4.06
CA ASP A 350 -7.72 11.69 3.68
C ASP A 350 -6.37 11.05 4.06
N ALA A 351 -5.84 10.25 3.18
CA ALA A 351 -4.59 9.53 3.34
C ALA A 351 -3.34 10.43 3.12
N PRO A 352 -2.13 9.98 3.47
CA PRO A 352 -0.90 10.69 3.15
C PRO A 352 -0.72 11.01 1.66
N ASN A 353 -1.20 10.13 0.76
CA ASN A 353 -1.17 10.36 -0.70
C ASN A 353 -2.20 11.38 -1.20
N GLY A 354 -3.18 11.73 -0.37
CA GLY A 354 -4.34 12.56 -0.70
C GLY A 354 -5.65 11.87 -0.38
N HIS A 355 -6.74 12.35 -0.97
CA HIS A 355 -8.07 11.79 -0.77
C HIS A 355 -8.19 10.42 -1.44
N VAL A 356 -8.70 9.42 -0.71
CA VAL A 356 -8.96 8.07 -1.20
C VAL A 356 -10.41 7.67 -0.94
N LYS A 357 -10.97 6.81 -1.77
CA LYS A 357 -12.34 6.32 -1.68
C LYS A 357 -12.41 4.86 -2.11
N ILE A 358 -13.16 4.06 -1.38
CA ILE A 358 -13.45 2.69 -1.79
C ILE A 358 -14.60 2.69 -2.80
N ASP A 359 -14.36 2.10 -3.96
CA ASP A 359 -15.39 1.89 -4.96
C ASP A 359 -16.46 0.93 -4.41
N PRO A 360 -17.75 1.31 -4.42
CA PRO A 360 -18.81 0.51 -3.82
C PRO A 360 -19.12 -0.78 -4.59
N ASP A 361 -18.76 -0.84 -5.88
CA ASP A 361 -19.11 -1.96 -6.75
C ASP A 361 -18.03 -3.04 -6.77
N ASN A 362 -16.74 -2.63 -6.73
CA ASN A 362 -15.62 -3.55 -6.90
C ASN A 362 -14.64 -3.59 -5.71
N LEU A 363 -14.86 -2.78 -4.65
CA LEU A 363 -14.05 -2.72 -3.43
C LEU A 363 -12.58 -2.31 -3.65
N HIS A 364 -12.27 -1.69 -4.78
CA HIS A 364 -10.96 -1.10 -5.05
C HIS A 364 -10.94 0.39 -4.63
N THR A 365 -9.75 0.95 -4.57
CA THR A 365 -9.55 2.32 -4.07
C THR A 365 -9.28 3.30 -5.20
N TYR A 366 -10.00 4.42 -5.22
CA TYR A 366 -9.64 5.60 -6.02
C TYR A 366 -8.33 6.17 -5.49
N LEU A 367 -7.33 6.31 -6.36
CA LEU A 367 -5.99 6.76 -6.03
C LEU A 367 -5.52 7.79 -7.05
N THR A 368 -4.63 8.68 -6.64
CA THR A 368 -4.09 9.74 -7.52
C THR A 368 -2.76 9.31 -8.14
N PRO A 369 -2.71 8.95 -9.44
CA PRO A 369 -1.48 8.57 -10.13
C PRO A 369 -0.43 9.67 -10.14
N ARG A 370 0.85 9.31 -9.95
CA ARG A 370 2.01 10.18 -10.04
C ARG A 370 3.15 9.48 -10.77
N ILE A 371 4.01 10.27 -11.38
CA ILE A 371 5.28 9.81 -11.96
C ILE A 371 6.39 10.55 -11.23
N ALA A 372 7.39 9.83 -10.78
CA ALA A 372 8.57 10.43 -10.18
C ALA A 372 9.86 9.98 -10.85
N GLN A 373 10.85 10.87 -10.84
CA GLN A 373 12.24 10.60 -11.19
C GLN A 373 13.07 10.48 -9.92
N TRP A 374 13.89 9.45 -9.83
CA TRP A 374 14.75 9.24 -8.67
C TRP A 374 15.96 10.16 -8.66
N LEU A 375 16.20 10.80 -7.52
CA LEU A 375 17.25 11.76 -7.25
C LEU A 375 18.45 11.11 -6.51
N PRO A 376 19.62 11.80 -6.44
CA PRO A 376 20.80 11.29 -5.73
C PRO A 376 20.61 11.05 -4.22
N ASP A 377 19.64 11.68 -3.60
CA ASP A 377 19.28 11.50 -2.19
C ASP A 377 18.33 10.33 -1.95
N GLY A 378 17.96 9.60 -3.02
CA GLY A 378 17.02 8.47 -2.96
C GLY A 378 15.54 8.86 -2.90
N GLN A 379 15.22 10.15 -3.04
CA GLN A 379 13.83 10.62 -3.08
C GLN A 379 13.30 10.69 -4.50
N GLY A 380 12.02 10.40 -4.66
CA GLY A 380 11.32 10.51 -5.92
C GLY A 380 10.84 11.95 -6.19
N LYS A 381 11.49 12.71 -7.07
CA LYS A 381 10.97 13.99 -7.54
C LYS A 381 9.73 13.76 -8.38
N ILE A 382 8.56 14.15 -7.89
CA ILE A 382 7.30 14.07 -8.63
C ILE A 382 7.38 15.04 -9.82
N ILE A 383 7.25 14.49 -11.03
CA ILE A 383 7.38 15.23 -12.30
C ILE A 383 6.09 15.30 -13.09
N ASP A 384 5.13 14.42 -12.76
CA ASP A 384 3.77 14.45 -13.27
C ASP A 384 2.82 13.86 -12.23
N ALA A 385 1.61 14.40 -12.14
CA ALA A 385 0.58 13.96 -11.22
C ALA A 385 -0.82 14.28 -11.74
N TYR A 386 -1.74 13.36 -11.53
CA TYR A 386 -3.16 13.67 -11.72
C TYR A 386 -3.63 14.62 -10.60
N LYS A 387 -4.62 15.47 -10.90
CA LYS A 387 -5.18 16.40 -9.93
C LYS A 387 -6.15 15.72 -8.98
N GLU A 388 -6.88 14.73 -9.49
CA GLU A 388 -7.96 14.05 -8.80
C GLU A 388 -7.71 12.55 -8.73
N PRO A 389 -8.26 11.86 -7.73
CA PRO A 389 -8.22 10.41 -7.66
C PRO A 389 -8.86 9.76 -8.89
N THR A 390 -8.17 8.79 -9.46
CA THR A 390 -8.61 8.05 -10.62
C THR A 390 -9.43 6.83 -10.19
N ILE A 391 -10.55 6.61 -10.88
CA ILE A 391 -11.37 5.41 -10.72
C ILE A 391 -10.53 4.15 -10.94
N PRO A 392 -10.60 3.15 -10.04
CA PRO A 392 -9.97 1.87 -10.27
C PRO A 392 -10.71 1.07 -11.34
N LEU A 393 -9.99 0.61 -12.35
CA LEU A 393 -10.54 -0.18 -13.45
C LEU A 393 -9.89 -1.57 -13.46
N PRO A 394 -10.29 -2.49 -12.58
CA PRO A 394 -9.87 -3.87 -12.70
C PRO A 394 -10.52 -4.49 -13.95
N TYR A 395 -9.78 -5.23 -14.78
CA TYR A 395 -10.18 -6.04 -15.95
C TYR A 395 -10.57 -5.34 -17.26
N VAL A 396 -11.54 -4.41 -17.20
CA VAL A 396 -12.37 -4.04 -18.36
C VAL A 396 -11.62 -3.17 -19.37
N ALA A 397 -10.60 -2.49 -18.90
CA ALA A 397 -9.88 -1.49 -19.69
C ALA A 397 -9.02 -2.10 -20.80
N TYR A 398 -8.78 -3.41 -20.79
CA TYR A 398 -7.70 -4.02 -21.57
C TYR A 398 -8.14 -5.09 -22.53
N GLY A 399 -9.45 -5.20 -22.81
CA GLY A 399 -10.00 -6.10 -23.84
C GLY A 399 -10.01 -7.58 -23.48
N GLU A 400 -9.77 -7.96 -22.24
CA GLU A 400 -9.96 -9.34 -21.80
C GLU A 400 -11.45 -9.64 -21.57
N THR A 401 -11.93 -10.68 -22.24
CA THR A 401 -13.32 -11.09 -22.24
C THR A 401 -13.68 -11.88 -20.99
N GLU A 402 -14.67 -11.42 -20.31
CA GLU A 402 -15.80 -12.06 -19.61
C GLU A 402 -15.60 -13.31 -18.73
N SER A 403 -14.62 -14.16 -18.89
CA SER A 403 -14.66 -15.49 -18.27
C SER A 403 -14.36 -15.56 -16.77
N ASN A 404 -13.95 -14.43 -16.14
CA ASN A 404 -13.62 -14.36 -14.70
C ASN A 404 -14.28 -13.18 -13.96
N LEU A 405 -15.31 -12.57 -14.55
CA LEU A 405 -15.94 -11.35 -14.04
C LEU A 405 -16.95 -11.64 -12.93
N PHE A 406 -16.50 -11.81 -11.70
CA PHE A 406 -17.34 -11.53 -10.54
C PHE A 406 -17.56 -10.03 -10.35
N CYS A 407 -16.67 -9.18 -10.84
CA CYS A 407 -16.87 -7.76 -11.01
C CYS A 407 -17.54 -7.51 -12.35
N THR A 408 -18.83 -7.71 -12.43
CA THR A 408 -19.54 -7.15 -13.57
C THR A 408 -19.44 -5.64 -13.47
N ALA A 409 -18.68 -5.05 -14.37
CA ALA A 409 -18.85 -3.66 -14.77
C ALA A 409 -20.26 -3.46 -15.38
N LYS A 410 -21.31 -3.80 -14.64
CA LYS A 410 -22.69 -3.52 -15.01
C LYS A 410 -22.83 -2.02 -15.05
N GLY A 411 -22.79 -1.46 -16.26
CA GLY A 411 -22.96 -0.03 -16.51
C GLY A 411 -21.68 0.77 -16.76
N LEU A 412 -20.50 0.17 -16.73
CA LEU A 412 -19.28 0.84 -17.20
C LEU A 412 -19.32 0.92 -18.73
N ASP A 413 -19.66 2.08 -19.23
CA ASP A 413 -19.51 2.39 -20.66
C ASP A 413 -18.00 2.55 -20.94
N THR A 414 -17.38 1.45 -21.36
CA THR A 414 -15.94 1.41 -21.67
C THR A 414 -15.55 2.38 -22.78
N SER A 415 -16.50 2.87 -23.60
CA SER A 415 -16.24 3.88 -24.62
C SER A 415 -15.90 5.26 -24.03
N LYS A 416 -16.28 5.52 -22.77
CA LYS A 416 -15.99 6.73 -22.02
C LYS A 416 -14.71 6.67 -21.22
N LEU A 417 -14.11 5.51 -21.11
CA LEU A 417 -12.83 5.33 -20.44
C LEU A 417 -11.74 5.84 -21.36
N LYS A 418 -11.18 7.00 -21.06
CA LYS A 418 -9.94 7.49 -21.68
C LYS A 418 -8.80 6.63 -21.16
N ILE A 419 -8.57 5.50 -21.82
CA ILE A 419 -7.39 4.65 -21.64
C ILE A 419 -6.34 5.10 -22.63
#